data_db21587076650f498e5dec9fdbd5e258
#
_entry.id   db21587076650f498e5dec9fdbd5e258
#
_cell.length_a   1.000
_cell.length_b   1.000
_cell.length_c   1.000
_cell.angle_alpha   90.00
_cell.angle_beta   90.00
_cell.angle_gamma   90.00
#
_symmetry.space_group_name_H-M   'P 1'
#
loop_
_entity.id
_entity.type
_entity.pdbx_description
1 polymer ?
#
loop_
_entity_poly.entity_id
_entity_poly.type
_entity_poly.pdbx_seq_one_letter_code
_entity_poly.pdbx_strand_id
1 'polypeptide(L)'
;MCIRDRIASAHIRAHECDPVSAYGGVIAANGTVTLKMAENLKDIFTEVIVAPSFEPAALEVFKAKKNLRLLQLPQDWQQERMDVRLVSGGLLLQDADRFPDDIVSVAKNWELVSGERPSDEEMENLIFAWKACRAVKSNAIVLAKDNATVGVGMGQVNRVDSCRLAVERAGDRAAGSVAASDAFFPFAD
;
A
#
# COMPACT_ATOMS: atom_id res chain seq x y z
N MET A 1 -22.14 6.34 1.36
CA MET A 1 -21.47 5.10 0.91
C MET A 1 -21.54 4.07 2.04
N CYS A 2 -22.05 2.86 1.77
CA CYS A 2 -22.18 1.82 2.80
C CYS A 2 -20.78 1.34 3.23
N ILE A 3 -20.57 1.11 4.53
CA ILE A 3 -19.28 0.64 5.08
C ILE A 3 -18.81 -0.67 4.41
N ARG A 4 -19.75 -1.52 3.99
CA ARG A 4 -19.47 -2.80 3.29
C ARG A 4 -18.81 -2.63 1.92
N ASP A 5 -19.04 -1.49 1.24
CA ASP A 5 -18.50 -1.26 -0.10
C ASP A 5 -17.08 -0.67 -0.09
N ARG A 6 -16.55 -0.28 1.08
CA ARG A 6 -15.21 0.33 1.18
C ARG A 6 -14.10 -0.60 0.74
N ILE A 7 -14.15 -1.88 1.12
CA ILE A 7 -13.09 -2.84 0.76
C ILE A 7 -13.06 -3.11 -0.75
N ALA A 8 -14.22 -3.22 -1.39
CA ALA A 8 -14.34 -3.41 -2.83
C ALA A 8 -13.82 -2.19 -3.61
N SER A 9 -14.18 -0.97 -3.18
CA SER A 9 -13.70 0.27 -3.80
C SER A 9 -12.22 0.51 -3.53
N ALA A 10 -11.71 0.14 -2.34
CA ALA A 10 -10.29 0.22 -2.03
C ALA A 10 -9.47 -0.71 -2.93
N HIS A 11 -9.96 -1.93 -3.19
CA HIS A 11 -9.32 -2.84 -4.14
C HIS A 11 -9.25 -2.25 -5.56
N ILE A 12 -10.36 -1.68 -6.07
CA ILE A 12 -10.37 -1.07 -7.41
C ILE A 12 -9.29 0.02 -7.51
N ARG A 13 -9.25 0.95 -6.55
CA ARG A 13 -8.28 2.04 -6.55
C ARG A 13 -6.83 1.56 -6.41
N ALA A 14 -6.61 0.53 -5.60
CA ALA A 14 -5.28 -0.08 -5.47
C ALA A 14 -4.84 -0.76 -6.78
N HIS A 15 -5.76 -1.46 -7.44
CA HIS A 15 -5.51 -2.10 -8.74
C HIS A 15 -5.23 -1.07 -9.85
N GLU A 16 -5.95 0.04 -9.87
CA GLU A 16 -5.78 1.12 -10.85
C GLU A 16 -4.43 1.84 -10.74
N CYS A 17 -3.71 1.69 -9.63
CA CYS A 17 -2.36 2.25 -9.50
C CYS A 17 -1.40 1.68 -10.55
N ASP A 18 -1.42 0.35 -10.75
CA ASP A 18 -0.64 -0.34 -11.79
C ASP A 18 -1.33 -1.67 -12.17
N PRO A 19 -2.33 -1.64 -13.04
CA PRO A 19 -3.09 -2.83 -13.41
C PRO A 19 -2.27 -3.84 -14.23
N VAL A 20 -1.18 -3.41 -14.85
CA VAL A 20 -0.30 -4.28 -15.63
C VAL A 20 0.53 -5.17 -14.71
N SER A 21 1.16 -4.59 -13.68
CA SER A 21 1.98 -5.34 -12.73
C SER A 21 1.14 -6.15 -11.73
N ALA A 22 -0.15 -5.86 -11.59
CA ALA A 22 -1.05 -6.58 -10.69
C ALA A 22 -1.45 -7.99 -11.21
N TYR A 23 -1.08 -8.36 -12.43
CA TYR A 23 -1.33 -9.70 -12.98
C TYR A 23 -0.57 -10.77 -12.18
N GLY A 24 -1.29 -11.76 -11.65
CA GLY A 24 -0.70 -12.77 -10.77
C GLY A 24 -0.33 -12.24 -9.36
N GLY A 25 -0.97 -11.16 -8.94
CA GLY A 25 -0.64 -10.46 -7.71
C GLY A 25 -1.07 -11.18 -6.43
N VAL A 26 -0.51 -10.69 -5.31
CA VAL A 26 -0.90 -11.01 -3.94
C VAL A 26 -1.67 -9.83 -3.39
N ILE A 27 -2.88 -10.07 -2.90
CA ILE A 27 -3.76 -9.03 -2.34
C ILE A 27 -3.85 -9.19 -0.84
N ALA A 28 -3.54 -8.13 -0.09
CA ALA A 28 -3.78 -8.06 1.34
C ALA A 28 -4.93 -7.08 1.62
N ALA A 29 -5.93 -7.55 2.36
CA ALA A 29 -7.06 -6.74 2.81
C ALA A 29 -7.05 -6.65 4.34
N ASN A 30 -7.31 -5.45 4.87
CA ASN A 30 -7.40 -5.22 6.31
C ASN A 30 -8.83 -5.33 6.86
N GLY A 31 -9.76 -5.80 6.05
CA GLY A 31 -11.16 -6.02 6.40
C GLY A 31 -11.73 -7.26 5.72
N THR A 32 -12.99 -7.57 6.01
CA THR A 32 -13.68 -8.70 5.41
C THR A 32 -13.77 -8.56 3.89
N VAL A 33 -13.33 -9.58 3.17
CA VAL A 33 -13.51 -9.65 1.71
C VAL A 33 -14.97 -9.93 1.40
N THR A 34 -15.62 -8.95 0.76
CA THR A 34 -17.05 -9.01 0.44
C THR A 34 -17.32 -9.68 -0.90
N LEU A 35 -18.58 -10.11 -1.13
CA LEU A 35 -19.02 -10.58 -2.43
C LEU A 35 -18.66 -9.60 -3.56
N LYS A 36 -18.90 -8.29 -3.34
CA LYS A 36 -18.62 -7.27 -4.35
C LYS A 36 -17.12 -7.18 -4.70
N MET A 37 -16.24 -7.32 -3.71
CA MET A 37 -14.79 -7.40 -3.97
C MET A 37 -14.45 -8.67 -4.75
N ALA A 38 -15.06 -9.81 -4.43
CA ALA A 38 -14.85 -11.06 -5.13
C ALA A 38 -15.31 -10.99 -6.60
N GLU A 39 -16.45 -10.33 -6.86
CA GLU A 39 -16.93 -10.06 -8.22
C GLU A 39 -15.97 -9.20 -9.03
N ASN A 40 -15.36 -8.18 -8.43
CA ASN A 40 -14.33 -7.37 -9.07
C ASN A 40 -13.08 -8.18 -9.43
N LEU A 41 -12.77 -9.23 -8.65
CA LEU A 41 -11.59 -10.06 -8.80
C LEU A 41 -11.81 -11.29 -9.70
N LYS A 42 -13.05 -11.62 -10.06
CA LYS A 42 -13.34 -12.87 -10.76
C LYS A 42 -12.56 -13.06 -12.06
N ASP A 43 -12.35 -11.99 -12.81
CA ASP A 43 -11.69 -12.01 -14.12
C ASP A 43 -10.21 -11.58 -14.05
N ILE A 44 -9.71 -11.19 -12.88
CA ILE A 44 -8.31 -10.80 -12.67
C ILE A 44 -7.53 -12.02 -12.18
N PHE A 45 -6.46 -12.38 -12.86
CA PHE A 45 -5.57 -13.44 -12.38
C PHE A 45 -4.90 -13.01 -11.08
N THR A 46 -5.21 -13.70 -9.98
CA THR A 46 -4.72 -13.45 -8.63
C THR A 46 -4.26 -14.75 -8.03
N GLU A 47 -3.10 -14.79 -7.41
CA GLU A 47 -2.55 -16.01 -6.82
C GLU A 47 -2.91 -16.18 -5.35
N VAL A 48 -2.92 -15.09 -4.57
CA VAL A 48 -3.17 -15.14 -3.13
C VAL A 48 -4.02 -13.95 -2.71
N ILE A 49 -4.98 -14.19 -1.83
CA ILE A 49 -5.68 -13.15 -1.07
C ILE A 49 -5.52 -13.43 0.42
N VAL A 50 -5.01 -12.45 1.16
CA VAL A 50 -4.86 -12.50 2.62
C VAL A 50 -5.84 -11.52 3.24
N ALA A 51 -6.66 -11.97 4.19
CA ALA A 51 -7.65 -11.11 4.87
C ALA A 51 -8.00 -11.67 6.26
N PRO A 52 -8.54 -10.86 7.17
CA PRO A 52 -9.03 -11.34 8.47
C PRO A 52 -10.27 -12.23 8.34
N SER A 53 -11.08 -12.03 7.28
CA SER A 53 -12.27 -12.85 7.03
C SER A 53 -12.77 -12.71 5.59
N PHE A 54 -13.64 -13.65 5.20
CA PHE A 54 -14.28 -13.70 3.88
C PHE A 54 -15.78 -13.92 4.06
N GLU A 55 -16.61 -13.20 3.34
CA GLU A 55 -18.05 -13.49 3.26
C GLU A 55 -18.28 -14.87 2.59
N PRO A 56 -19.25 -15.67 3.05
CA PRO A 56 -19.54 -16.96 2.42
C PRO A 56 -19.82 -16.84 0.92
N ALA A 57 -20.54 -15.80 0.51
CA ALA A 57 -20.83 -15.56 -0.90
C ALA A 57 -19.57 -15.22 -1.73
N ALA A 58 -18.57 -14.56 -1.14
CA ALA A 58 -17.28 -14.32 -1.77
C ALA A 58 -16.50 -15.62 -1.99
N LEU A 59 -16.54 -16.52 -1.01
CA LEU A 59 -15.91 -17.85 -1.13
C LEU A 59 -16.51 -18.65 -2.28
N GLU A 60 -17.82 -18.58 -2.50
CA GLU A 60 -18.46 -19.26 -3.64
C GLU A 60 -17.95 -18.73 -4.99
N VAL A 61 -17.76 -17.43 -5.13
CA VAL A 61 -17.16 -16.84 -6.35
C VAL A 61 -15.73 -17.36 -6.56
N PHE A 62 -14.93 -17.42 -5.49
CA PHE A 62 -13.54 -17.84 -5.57
C PHE A 62 -13.34 -19.35 -5.83
N LYS A 63 -14.32 -20.21 -5.54
CA LYS A 63 -14.25 -21.65 -5.85
C LYS A 63 -14.01 -21.94 -7.34
N ALA A 64 -14.43 -21.04 -8.22
CA ALA A 64 -14.17 -21.16 -9.66
C ALA A 64 -12.69 -20.96 -10.03
N LYS A 65 -11.89 -20.34 -9.16
CA LYS A 65 -10.47 -20.00 -9.39
C LYS A 65 -9.55 -21.09 -8.81
N LYS A 66 -9.26 -22.12 -9.58
CA LYS A 66 -8.52 -23.32 -9.11
C LYS A 66 -7.14 -23.03 -8.50
N ASN A 67 -6.46 -21.97 -8.93
CA ASN A 67 -5.10 -21.62 -8.51
C ASN A 67 -5.05 -20.51 -7.47
N LEU A 68 -6.18 -19.95 -7.07
CA LEU A 68 -6.26 -18.92 -6.03
C LEU A 68 -6.12 -19.55 -4.64
N ARG A 69 -5.26 -18.98 -3.82
CA ARG A 69 -5.08 -19.34 -2.41
C ARG A 69 -5.67 -18.24 -1.54
N LEU A 70 -6.54 -18.62 -0.63
CA LEU A 70 -7.15 -17.74 0.35
C LEU A 70 -6.51 -17.99 1.71
N LEU A 71 -5.92 -16.98 2.31
CA LEU A 71 -5.29 -17.04 3.64
C LEU A 71 -6.09 -16.17 4.59
N GLN A 72 -6.65 -16.80 5.61
CA GLN A 72 -7.33 -16.08 6.68
C GLN A 72 -6.34 -15.83 7.82
N LEU A 73 -6.18 -14.55 8.20
CA LEU A 73 -5.37 -14.19 9.36
C LEU A 73 -6.13 -14.51 10.65
N PRO A 74 -5.47 -15.06 11.68
CA PRO A 74 -6.06 -15.16 13.00
C PRO A 74 -6.50 -13.79 13.52
N GLN A 75 -7.55 -13.75 14.34
CA GLN A 75 -8.06 -12.48 14.90
C GLN A 75 -7.07 -11.82 15.87
N ASP A 76 -6.24 -12.62 16.50
CA ASP A 76 -5.19 -12.22 17.45
C ASP A 76 -3.82 -12.05 16.80
N TRP A 77 -3.74 -12.11 15.48
CA TRP A 77 -2.48 -11.93 14.77
C TRP A 77 -1.88 -10.55 15.03
N GLN A 78 -0.63 -10.55 15.43
CA GLN A 78 0.17 -9.35 15.62
C GLN A 78 1.50 -9.49 14.87
N GLN A 79 1.98 -8.39 14.36
CA GLN A 79 3.30 -8.34 13.76
C GLN A 79 4.36 -8.63 14.86
N GLU A 80 5.31 -9.50 14.52
CA GLU A 80 6.46 -9.76 15.41
C GLU A 80 7.21 -8.47 15.74
N ARG A 81 7.79 -8.42 16.94
CA ARG A 81 8.53 -7.24 17.41
C ARG A 81 9.91 -7.12 16.78
N MET A 82 10.46 -8.24 16.34
CA MET A 82 11.81 -8.32 15.80
C MET A 82 11.80 -8.95 14.42
N ASP A 83 12.60 -8.41 13.53
CA ASP A 83 12.96 -9.03 12.26
C ASP A 83 14.27 -9.79 12.41
N VAL A 84 14.29 -11.05 11.95
CA VAL A 84 15.45 -11.92 11.97
C VAL A 84 15.81 -12.28 10.53
N ARG A 85 17.07 -12.07 10.14
CA ARG A 85 17.57 -12.46 8.84
C ARG A 85 18.82 -13.32 8.99
N LEU A 86 18.78 -14.50 8.39
CA LEU A 86 19.94 -15.35 8.30
C LEU A 86 20.92 -14.79 7.26
N VAL A 87 22.18 -14.69 7.64
CA VAL A 87 23.28 -14.32 6.76
C VAL A 87 24.39 -15.37 6.86
N SER A 88 25.33 -15.37 5.91
CA SER A 88 26.47 -16.29 6.00
C SER A 88 27.28 -16.04 7.27
N GLY A 89 27.40 -17.06 8.11
CA GLY A 89 28.15 -17.01 9.36
C GLY A 89 27.42 -16.39 10.56
N GLY A 90 26.10 -16.07 10.45
CA GLY A 90 25.36 -15.49 11.58
C GLY A 90 23.93 -15.14 11.25
N LEU A 91 23.36 -14.27 12.08
CA LEU A 91 22.04 -13.70 11.86
C LEU A 91 22.03 -12.20 12.22
N LEU A 92 21.19 -11.46 11.55
CA LEU A 92 20.88 -10.07 11.85
C LEU A 92 19.57 -10.02 12.62
N LEU A 93 19.58 -9.27 13.72
CA LEU A 93 18.40 -8.96 14.54
C LEU A 93 18.18 -7.46 14.51
N GLN A 94 16.96 -7.04 14.27
CA GLN A 94 16.56 -5.63 14.36
C GLN A 94 15.13 -5.54 14.86
N ASP A 95 14.75 -4.39 15.39
CA ASP A 95 13.34 -4.11 15.66
C ASP A 95 12.57 -4.10 14.34
N ALA A 96 11.40 -4.75 14.33
CA ALA A 96 10.53 -4.71 13.16
C ALA A 96 10.06 -3.27 12.90
N ASP A 97 10.08 -2.86 11.65
CA ASP A 97 9.54 -1.58 11.24
C ASP A 97 8.01 -1.59 11.39
N ARG A 98 7.52 -0.94 12.43
CA ARG A 98 6.10 -0.86 12.76
C ARG A 98 5.66 0.59 12.90
N PHE A 99 4.43 0.86 12.47
CA PHE A 99 3.83 2.14 12.77
C PHE A 99 3.47 2.24 14.26
N PRO A 100 3.58 3.44 14.84
CA PRO A 100 2.95 3.71 16.13
C PRO A 100 1.44 3.46 16.04
N ASP A 101 0.83 3.02 17.15
CA ASP A 101 -0.62 2.73 17.20
C ASP A 101 -1.46 3.96 16.83
N ASP A 102 -0.99 5.16 17.17
CA ASP A 102 -1.60 6.43 16.79
C ASP A 102 -0.71 7.25 15.85
N ILE A 103 -0.72 6.87 14.59
CA ILE A 103 0.03 7.56 13.54
C ILE A 103 -0.46 9.00 13.28
N VAL A 104 -1.73 9.28 13.55
CA VAL A 104 -2.28 10.63 13.38
C VAL A 104 -1.67 11.58 14.42
N SER A 105 -1.49 11.12 15.66
CA SER A 105 -0.78 11.90 16.69
C SER A 105 0.69 12.10 16.34
N VAL A 106 1.34 11.11 15.73
CA VAL A 106 2.73 11.27 15.25
C VAL A 106 2.82 12.32 14.16
N ALA A 107 1.89 12.32 13.21
CA ALA A 107 1.87 13.29 12.12
C ALA A 107 1.64 14.75 12.61
N LYS A 108 1.00 14.95 13.76
CA LYS A 108 0.87 16.30 14.37
C LYS A 108 2.21 16.89 14.80
N ASN A 109 3.23 16.07 14.99
CA ASN A 109 4.57 16.50 15.35
C ASN A 109 5.50 16.68 14.13
N TRP A 110 4.97 16.50 12.91
CA TRP A 110 5.75 16.76 11.71
C TRP A 110 6.05 18.26 11.58
N GLU A 111 7.28 18.55 11.24
CA GLU A 111 7.75 19.91 11.03
C GLU A 111 7.55 20.34 9.57
N LEU A 112 6.93 21.50 9.38
CA LEU A 112 6.84 22.12 8.06
C LEU A 112 8.16 22.84 7.77
N VAL A 113 8.98 22.28 6.89
CA VAL A 113 10.30 22.81 6.56
C VAL A 113 10.31 23.75 5.35
N SER A 114 9.27 23.69 4.50
CA SER A 114 9.14 24.53 3.30
C SER A 114 7.70 24.56 2.79
N GLY A 115 7.33 25.65 2.11
CA GLY A 115 6.01 25.82 1.49
C GLY A 115 4.92 26.28 2.45
N GLU A 116 3.68 26.13 2.02
CA GLU A 116 2.49 26.46 2.80
C GLU A 116 2.02 25.27 3.64
N ARG A 117 1.28 25.55 4.71
CA ARG A 117 0.71 24.49 5.54
C ARG A 117 -0.31 23.68 4.74
N PRO A 118 -0.20 22.34 4.72
CA PRO A 118 -1.16 21.53 4.00
C PRO A 118 -2.57 21.66 4.61
N SER A 119 -3.59 21.57 3.79
CA SER A 119 -4.98 21.40 4.22
C SER A 119 -5.17 20.06 4.95
N ASP A 120 -6.29 19.90 5.64
CA ASP A 120 -6.61 18.64 6.34
C ASP A 120 -6.67 17.47 5.35
N GLU A 121 -7.22 17.66 4.15
CA GLU A 121 -7.29 16.64 3.09
C GLU A 121 -5.89 16.26 2.57
N GLU A 122 -5.03 17.24 2.32
CA GLU A 122 -3.65 16.98 1.94
C GLU A 122 -2.88 16.25 3.04
N MET A 123 -3.12 16.60 4.32
CA MET A 123 -2.51 15.91 5.45
C MET A 123 -2.96 14.45 5.54
N GLU A 124 -4.23 14.15 5.32
CA GLU A 124 -4.72 12.75 5.25
C GLU A 124 -4.01 11.97 4.13
N ASN A 125 -3.87 12.57 2.95
CA ASN A 125 -3.16 11.97 1.83
C ASN A 125 -1.65 11.79 2.12
N LEU A 126 -1.00 12.75 2.80
CA LEU A 126 0.40 12.64 3.23
C LEU A 126 0.61 11.50 4.21
N ILE A 127 -0.26 11.36 5.22
CA ILE A 127 -0.23 10.24 6.17
C ILE A 127 -0.42 8.90 5.44
N PHE A 128 -1.35 8.85 4.49
CA PHE A 128 -1.58 7.66 3.69
C PHE A 128 -0.35 7.31 2.84
N ALA A 129 0.22 8.30 2.11
CA ALA A 129 1.40 8.11 1.28
C ALA A 129 2.60 7.62 2.10
N TRP A 130 2.82 8.20 3.29
CA TRP A 130 3.89 7.79 4.20
C TRP A 130 3.71 6.34 4.69
N LYS A 131 2.47 5.95 5.05
CA LYS A 131 2.15 4.55 5.39
C LYS A 131 2.47 3.59 4.24
N ALA A 132 2.07 3.94 3.03
CA ALA A 132 2.32 3.12 1.84
C ALA A 132 3.82 3.03 1.52
N CYS A 133 4.56 4.14 1.67
CA CYS A 133 5.99 4.24 1.37
C CYS A 133 6.84 3.25 2.17
N ARG A 134 6.46 2.92 3.41
CA ARG A 134 7.15 1.92 4.24
C ARG A 134 7.32 0.56 3.55
N ALA A 135 6.33 0.13 2.77
CA ALA A 135 6.37 -1.16 2.07
C ALA A 135 7.11 -1.09 0.73
N VAL A 136 7.51 0.09 0.28
CA VAL A 136 8.11 0.32 -1.03
C VAL A 136 9.64 0.23 -0.94
N LYS A 137 10.24 -0.50 -1.87
CA LYS A 137 11.71 -0.68 -1.92
C LYS A 137 12.42 0.64 -2.23
N SER A 138 13.52 0.90 -1.50
CA SER A 138 14.39 2.04 -1.73
C SER A 138 15.01 2.00 -3.15
N ASN A 139 15.28 3.10 -3.82
CA ASN A 139 14.82 4.44 -3.45
C ASN A 139 13.32 4.57 -3.72
N ALA A 140 12.51 4.89 -2.72
CA ALA A 140 11.07 4.87 -2.82
C ALA A 140 10.47 6.26 -3.03
N ILE A 141 9.57 6.37 -4.00
CA ILE A 141 8.65 7.51 -4.17
C ILE A 141 7.23 6.97 -4.34
N VAL A 142 6.33 7.45 -3.52
CA VAL A 142 4.90 7.11 -3.58
C VAL A 142 4.10 8.39 -3.81
N LEU A 143 3.34 8.40 -4.88
CA LEU A 143 2.35 9.44 -5.15
C LEU A 143 0.98 8.94 -4.66
N ALA A 144 0.27 9.77 -3.91
CA ALA A 144 -1.06 9.43 -3.39
C ALA A 144 -2.05 10.58 -3.57
N LYS A 145 -3.31 10.22 -3.78
CA LYS A 145 -4.46 11.12 -3.90
C LYS A 145 -5.72 10.39 -3.43
N ASP A 146 -6.60 11.05 -2.74
CA ASP A 146 -7.87 10.50 -2.25
C ASP A 146 -7.70 9.20 -1.44
N ASN A 147 -6.65 9.12 -0.60
CA ASN A 147 -6.28 7.93 0.17
C ASN A 147 -6.06 6.67 -0.71
N ALA A 148 -5.46 6.85 -1.88
CA ALA A 148 -5.01 5.77 -2.76
C ALA A 148 -3.65 6.11 -3.36
N THR A 149 -2.81 5.10 -3.61
CA THR A 149 -1.60 5.28 -4.42
C THR A 149 -2.00 5.50 -5.87
N VAL A 150 -1.37 6.48 -6.53
CA VAL A 150 -1.60 6.77 -7.95
C VAL A 150 -0.38 6.53 -8.81
N GLY A 151 0.81 6.49 -8.19
CA GLY A 151 2.06 6.16 -8.86
C GLY A 151 3.13 5.76 -7.86
N VAL A 152 3.93 4.76 -8.20
CA VAL A 152 5.01 4.25 -7.34
C VAL A 152 6.27 4.04 -8.17
N GLY A 153 7.35 4.69 -7.74
CA GLY A 153 8.70 4.44 -8.24
C GLY A 153 9.54 3.80 -7.14
N MET A 154 10.21 2.70 -7.45
CA MET A 154 10.95 1.92 -6.46
C MET A 154 12.09 1.12 -7.06
N GLY A 155 13.03 0.70 -6.20
CA GLY A 155 14.11 -0.20 -6.56
C GLY A 155 15.15 0.41 -7.49
N GLN A 156 15.13 1.73 -7.68
CA GLN A 156 16.07 2.43 -8.56
C GLN A 156 17.35 2.81 -7.81
N VAL A 157 18.44 2.92 -8.54
CA VAL A 157 19.77 3.29 -7.99
C VAL A 157 19.82 4.75 -7.53
N ASN A 158 18.92 5.59 -8.03
CA ASN A 158 18.81 6.99 -7.59
C ASN A 158 17.33 7.38 -7.42
N ARG A 159 17.11 8.46 -6.67
CA ARG A 159 15.77 8.94 -6.34
C ARG A 159 15.06 9.66 -7.48
N VAL A 160 15.82 10.30 -8.35
CA VAL A 160 15.31 11.01 -9.54
C VAL A 160 14.59 10.03 -10.47
N ASP A 161 15.19 8.85 -10.73
CA ASP A 161 14.58 7.82 -11.56
C ASP A 161 13.31 7.26 -10.90
N SER A 162 13.30 7.09 -9.57
CA SER A 162 12.07 6.73 -8.84
C SER A 162 10.98 7.80 -8.97
N CYS A 163 11.34 9.09 -8.91
CA CYS A 163 10.38 10.17 -9.14
C CYS A 163 9.79 10.11 -10.56
N ARG A 164 10.64 9.96 -11.58
CA ARG A 164 10.20 9.85 -12.97
C ARG A 164 9.24 8.68 -13.17
N LEU A 165 9.61 7.49 -12.65
CA LEU A 165 8.75 6.30 -12.72
C LEU A 165 7.42 6.49 -12.00
N ALA A 166 7.41 7.11 -10.82
CA ALA A 166 6.18 7.38 -10.08
C ALA A 166 5.25 8.30 -10.88
N VAL A 167 5.78 9.38 -11.47
CA VAL A 167 5.02 10.33 -12.28
C VAL A 167 4.55 9.69 -13.59
N GLU A 168 5.41 8.95 -14.29
CA GLU A 168 5.06 8.26 -15.54
C GLU A 168 3.90 7.27 -15.33
N ARG A 169 3.96 6.46 -14.26
CA ARG A 169 2.90 5.51 -13.90
C ARG A 169 1.61 6.18 -13.44
N ALA A 170 1.72 7.30 -12.76
CA ALA A 170 0.54 8.07 -12.35
C ALA A 170 -0.16 8.72 -13.56
N GLY A 171 0.61 9.15 -14.58
CA GLY A 171 0.07 9.90 -15.71
C GLY A 171 -0.67 11.15 -15.23
N ASP A 172 -1.86 11.41 -15.76
CA ASP A 172 -2.68 12.57 -15.39
C ASP A 172 -3.08 12.60 -13.89
N ARG A 173 -3.05 11.45 -13.21
CA ARG A 173 -3.36 11.35 -11.78
C ARG A 173 -2.26 11.95 -10.89
N ALA A 174 -1.06 12.22 -11.44
CA ALA A 174 0.00 12.89 -10.71
C ALA A 174 -0.38 14.33 -10.31
N ALA A 175 -1.21 14.99 -11.12
CA ALA A 175 -1.67 16.35 -10.82
C ALA A 175 -2.53 16.38 -9.55
N GLY A 176 -2.11 17.21 -8.58
CA GLY A 176 -2.78 17.34 -7.28
C GLY A 176 -2.58 16.14 -6.36
N SER A 177 -1.61 15.26 -6.62
CA SER A 177 -1.20 14.23 -5.67
C SER A 177 -0.18 14.77 -4.68
N VAL A 178 -0.08 14.11 -3.52
CA VAL A 178 1.00 14.28 -2.55
C VAL A 178 2.07 13.22 -2.76
N ALA A 179 3.28 13.46 -2.25
CA ALA A 179 4.39 12.52 -2.36
C ALA A 179 4.94 12.13 -0.99
N ALA A 180 5.36 10.86 -0.85
CA ALA A 180 6.19 10.39 0.24
C ALA A 180 7.46 9.72 -0.30
N SER A 181 8.56 9.85 0.45
CA SER A 181 9.86 9.26 0.13
C SER A 181 10.45 8.57 1.36
N ASP A 182 11.20 7.50 1.14
CA ASP A 182 11.90 6.77 2.21
C ASP A 182 13.15 7.51 2.73
N ALA A 183 13.61 8.56 2.04
CA ALA A 183 14.72 9.40 2.47
C ALA A 183 14.62 10.81 1.85
N PHE A 184 15.54 11.69 2.27
CA PHE A 184 15.60 13.07 1.79
C PHE A 184 16.04 13.18 0.32
N PHE A 185 15.75 14.33 -0.29
CA PHE A 185 16.24 14.71 -1.61
C PHE A 185 17.54 15.49 -1.45
N PRO A 186 18.69 14.98 -1.93
CA PRO A 186 19.98 15.63 -1.70
C PRO A 186 20.21 16.87 -2.57
N PHE A 187 19.48 17.00 -3.68
CA PHE A 187 19.59 18.09 -4.64
C PHE A 187 18.21 18.61 -5.02
N ALA A 188 18.15 19.82 -5.55
CA ALA A 188 16.91 20.50 -5.95
C ALA A 188 16.47 20.20 -7.41
N ASP A 189 17.16 19.33 -8.11
CA ASP A 189 16.96 18.95 -9.52
C ASP A 189 15.97 17.78 -9.72
#